data_ff4d01ceb0952f294818424ed86c57b7
#
_entry.id   ff4d01ceb0952f294818424ed86c57b7
#
_cell.length_a   1.000
_cell.length_b   1.000
_cell.length_c   1.000
_cell.angle_alpha   90.00
_cell.angle_beta   90.00
_cell.angle_gamma   90.00
#
_symmetry.space_group_name_H-M   'P 1'
#
loop_
_entity.id
_entity.type
_entity.pdbx_description
1 polymer ?
#
loop_
_entity_poly.entity_id
_entity_poly.type
_entity_poly.pdbx_seq_one_letter_code
_entity_poly.pdbx_strand_id
1 'polypeptide(L)'
;MSRYLIGALLRLTAALPLSWGHALGTFLGGLLWWIPNPLQRIAERNLALCFPEQPRAERNRLLRRNLMETGKGLLELGPLWLWPRERVLQLVQGPVAGEEELAAAVNCKQGVILITPHLGAWELAGLYYSSRYPLTILYRPSRLGLDAITRRGRGRLGGQVVATDAGGLRALLIALRRGEVLGILPDQDISGIGDGERLFVPFFGMAAGTMTLVSRLALKHNAPVFLTW
;
A
#
# COMPACT_ATOMS: atom_id res chain seq x y z
N MET A 1 16.66 8.89 11.18
CA MET A 1 16.46 7.83 12.20
C MET A 1 17.34 6.65 11.83
N SER A 2 18.08 6.07 12.78
CA SER A 2 19.02 4.96 12.47
C SER A 2 18.27 3.71 12.03
N ARG A 3 18.77 2.99 10.99
CA ARG A 3 18.24 1.68 10.55
C ARG A 3 18.12 0.66 11.70
N TYR A 4 18.98 0.77 12.70
CA TYR A 4 18.95 -0.08 13.89
C TYR A 4 17.74 0.20 14.78
N LEU A 5 17.37 1.47 14.95
CA LEU A 5 16.21 1.87 15.74
C LEU A 5 14.90 1.37 15.10
N ILE A 6 14.78 1.48 13.77
CA ILE A 6 13.62 0.96 13.04
C ILE A 6 13.58 -0.56 13.14
N GLY A 7 14.71 -1.25 12.96
CA GLY A 7 14.77 -2.69 13.13
C GLY A 7 14.41 -3.15 14.55
N ALA A 8 14.80 -2.40 15.57
CA ALA A 8 14.42 -2.67 16.96
C ALA A 8 12.91 -2.45 17.16
N LEU A 9 12.35 -1.36 16.63
CA LEU A 9 10.92 -1.07 16.71
C LEU A 9 10.08 -2.16 16.02
N LEU A 10 10.46 -2.60 14.82
CA LEU A 10 9.77 -3.69 14.13
C LEU A 10 9.82 -5.00 14.93
N ARG A 11 10.94 -5.33 15.57
CA ARG A 11 11.03 -6.52 16.44
C ARG A 11 10.16 -6.39 17.68
N LEU A 12 10.14 -5.22 18.30
CA LEU A 12 9.32 -4.95 19.47
C LEU A 12 7.83 -5.11 19.13
N THR A 13 7.36 -4.51 18.03
CA THR A 13 5.96 -4.62 17.61
C THR A 13 5.60 -6.04 17.16
N ALA A 14 6.53 -6.77 16.54
CA ALA A 14 6.35 -8.17 16.18
C ALA A 14 6.27 -9.11 17.42
N ALA A 15 6.88 -8.74 18.53
CA ALA A 15 6.82 -9.52 19.77
C ALA A 15 5.47 -9.37 20.51
N LEU A 16 4.68 -8.33 20.19
CA LEU A 16 3.38 -8.07 20.80
C LEU A 16 2.27 -8.90 20.13
N PRO A 17 1.24 -9.31 20.86
CA PRO A 17 -0.04 -9.70 20.25
C PRO A 17 -0.58 -8.58 19.36
N LEU A 18 -1.21 -8.91 18.22
CA LEU A 18 -1.69 -7.90 17.25
C LEU A 18 -2.64 -6.90 17.89
N SER A 19 -3.53 -7.37 18.76
CA SER A 19 -4.47 -6.52 19.50
C SER A 19 -3.77 -5.47 20.39
N TRP A 20 -2.65 -5.83 21.01
CA TRP A 20 -1.84 -4.90 21.81
C TRP A 20 -1.10 -3.90 20.92
N GLY A 21 -0.60 -4.36 19.76
CA GLY A 21 -0.05 -3.48 18.74
C GLY A 21 -1.07 -2.46 18.26
N HIS A 22 -2.31 -2.89 18.01
CA HIS A 22 -3.41 -2.00 17.62
C HIS A 22 -3.79 -1.02 18.73
N ALA A 23 -3.89 -1.47 19.98
CA ALA A 23 -4.17 -0.59 21.11
C ALA A 23 -3.08 0.49 21.27
N LEU A 24 -1.81 0.09 21.21
CA LEU A 24 -0.68 1.01 21.27
C LEU A 24 -0.67 1.96 20.06
N GLY A 25 -0.92 1.45 18.85
CA GLY A 25 -1.02 2.26 17.63
C GLY A 25 -2.14 3.30 17.71
N THR A 26 -3.31 2.90 18.23
CA THR A 26 -4.44 3.80 18.49
C THR A 26 -4.06 4.90 19.48
N PHE A 27 -3.41 4.53 20.57
CA PHE A 27 -2.95 5.47 21.59
C PHE A 27 -1.93 6.47 21.02
N LEU A 28 -0.89 5.99 20.35
CA LEU A 28 0.14 6.85 19.76
C LEU A 28 -0.42 7.74 18.64
N GLY A 29 -1.30 7.19 17.79
CA GLY A 29 -2.00 7.96 16.75
C GLY A 29 -2.91 9.03 17.38
N GLY A 30 -3.57 8.70 18.48
CA GLY A 30 -4.37 9.66 19.25
C GLY A 30 -3.54 10.78 19.88
N LEU A 31 -2.31 10.52 20.30
CA LEU A 31 -1.40 11.54 20.81
C LEU A 31 -0.99 12.55 19.72
N LEU A 32 -0.88 12.10 18.44
CA LEU A 32 -0.57 12.98 17.32
C LEU A 32 -1.65 14.05 17.07
N TRP A 33 -2.86 13.86 17.61
CA TRP A 33 -3.89 14.90 17.60
C TRP A 33 -3.50 16.15 18.40
N TRP A 34 -2.75 15.97 19.49
CA TRP A 34 -2.37 17.06 20.40
C TRP A 34 -1.01 17.70 20.04
N ILE A 35 -0.25 17.07 19.14
CA ILE A 35 1.09 17.52 18.77
C ILE A 35 1.04 17.99 17.29
N PRO A 36 1.32 19.27 17.00
CA PRO A 36 1.38 19.73 15.61
C PRO A 36 2.40 18.93 14.80
N ASN A 37 1.94 18.26 13.76
CA ASN A 37 2.79 17.39 12.91
C ASN A 37 2.36 17.45 11.45
N PRO A 38 3.23 17.07 10.49
CA PRO A 38 2.92 17.11 9.07
C PRO A 38 1.76 16.18 8.67
N LEU A 39 1.63 14.99 9.28
CA LEU A 39 0.56 14.04 8.97
C LEU A 39 -0.82 14.64 9.28
N GLN A 40 -0.96 15.25 10.46
CA GLN A 40 -2.18 15.92 10.85
C GLN A 40 -2.56 17.03 9.88
N ARG A 41 -1.60 17.91 9.52
CA ARG A 41 -1.85 19.04 8.61
C ARG A 41 -2.28 18.60 7.21
N ILE A 42 -1.63 17.54 6.67
CA ILE A 42 -1.96 16.99 5.36
C ILE A 42 -3.36 16.37 5.40
N ALA A 43 -3.65 15.55 6.41
CA ALA A 43 -4.95 14.89 6.55
C ALA A 43 -6.09 15.91 6.80
N GLU A 44 -5.87 16.95 7.60
CA GLU A 44 -6.84 18.04 7.83
C GLU A 44 -7.16 18.76 6.52
N ARG A 45 -6.13 19.10 5.72
CA ARG A 45 -6.32 19.75 4.42
C ARG A 45 -7.09 18.85 3.45
N ASN A 46 -6.74 17.57 3.37
CA ASN A 46 -7.42 16.64 2.49
C ASN A 46 -8.89 16.46 2.88
N LEU A 47 -9.19 16.33 4.17
CA LEU A 47 -10.57 16.25 4.66
C LEU A 47 -11.37 17.52 4.38
N ALA A 48 -10.75 18.69 4.48
CA ALA A 48 -11.41 19.94 4.14
C ALA A 48 -11.73 20.05 2.64
N LEU A 49 -10.87 19.53 1.77
CA LEU A 49 -11.08 19.49 0.33
C LEU A 49 -12.13 18.45 -0.09
N CYS A 50 -12.08 17.25 0.51
CA CYS A 50 -12.99 16.15 0.16
C CYS A 50 -14.40 16.32 0.74
N PHE A 51 -14.52 16.98 1.89
CA PHE A 51 -15.78 17.13 2.63
C PHE A 51 -16.02 18.59 3.02
N PRO A 52 -16.11 19.53 2.03
CA PRO A 52 -16.26 20.96 2.33
C PRO A 52 -17.55 21.28 3.09
N GLU A 53 -18.63 20.54 2.78
CA GLU A 53 -19.96 20.76 3.38
C GLU A 53 -20.09 20.18 4.81
N GLN A 54 -19.15 19.31 5.23
CA GLN A 54 -19.23 18.75 6.57
C GLN A 54 -18.82 19.78 7.64
N PRO A 55 -19.53 19.82 8.78
CA PRO A 55 -19.12 20.65 9.91
C PRO A 55 -17.68 20.36 10.37
N ARG A 56 -16.97 21.39 10.79
CA ARG A 56 -15.57 21.24 11.28
C ARG A 56 -15.44 20.17 12.39
N ALA A 57 -16.45 20.07 13.25
CA ALA A 57 -16.46 19.08 14.32
C ALA A 57 -16.44 17.62 13.79
N GLU A 58 -17.15 17.35 12.70
CA GLU A 58 -17.16 16.05 12.05
C GLU A 58 -15.85 15.75 11.35
N ARG A 59 -15.31 16.72 10.59
CA ARG A 59 -13.98 16.58 9.98
C ARG A 59 -12.90 16.33 11.02
N ASN A 60 -12.96 17.02 12.16
CA ASN A 60 -12.03 16.79 13.28
C ASN A 60 -12.15 15.38 13.84
N ARG A 61 -13.37 14.84 13.93
CA ARG A 61 -13.62 13.47 14.40
C ARG A 61 -13.02 12.46 13.43
N LEU A 62 -13.20 12.67 12.09
CA LEU A 62 -12.58 11.86 11.05
C LEU A 62 -11.05 11.94 11.08
N LEU A 63 -10.49 13.15 11.24
CA LEU A 63 -9.06 13.36 11.34
C LEU A 63 -8.44 12.60 12.51
N ARG A 64 -9.07 12.67 13.68
CA ARG A 64 -8.60 11.93 14.86
C ARG A 64 -8.62 10.41 14.61
N ARG A 65 -9.69 9.89 14.01
CA ARG A 65 -9.78 8.46 13.65
C ARG A 65 -8.69 8.10 12.64
N ASN A 66 -8.47 8.90 11.60
CA ASN A 66 -7.43 8.68 10.61
C ASN A 66 -6.03 8.58 11.24
N LEU A 67 -5.69 9.47 12.18
CA LEU A 67 -4.41 9.42 12.90
C LEU A 67 -4.28 8.13 13.74
N MET A 68 -5.36 7.68 14.38
CA MET A 68 -5.38 6.43 15.15
C MET A 68 -5.16 5.22 14.24
N GLU A 69 -5.85 5.15 13.10
CA GLU A 69 -5.68 4.06 12.12
C GLU A 69 -4.28 4.08 11.47
N THR A 70 -3.74 5.27 11.19
CA THR A 70 -2.34 5.42 10.74
C THR A 70 -1.36 4.86 11.78
N GLY A 71 -1.59 5.10 13.06
CA GLY A 71 -0.79 4.53 14.14
C GLY A 71 -0.84 3.00 14.16
N LYS A 72 -2.03 2.39 13.99
CA LYS A 72 -2.19 0.93 13.89
C LYS A 72 -1.39 0.38 12.69
N GLY A 73 -1.61 0.93 11.49
CA GLY A 73 -0.95 0.47 10.26
C GLY A 73 0.57 0.53 10.34
N LEU A 74 1.14 1.54 11.01
CA LEU A 74 2.58 1.63 11.23
C LEU A 74 3.10 0.51 12.16
N LEU A 75 2.35 0.15 13.21
CA LEU A 75 2.77 -0.89 14.13
C LEU A 75 2.51 -2.31 13.59
N GLU A 76 1.60 -2.48 12.64
CA GLU A 76 1.38 -3.74 11.91
C GLU A 76 2.59 -4.16 11.07
N LEU A 77 3.45 -3.22 10.66
CA LEU A 77 4.63 -3.55 9.84
C LEU A 77 5.55 -4.56 10.52
N GLY A 78 5.69 -4.53 11.86
CA GLY A 78 6.51 -5.51 12.58
C GLY A 78 5.95 -6.94 12.43
N PRO A 79 4.71 -7.20 12.85
CA PRO A 79 4.03 -8.48 12.63
C PRO A 79 4.07 -8.93 11.17
N LEU A 80 3.66 -8.10 10.22
CA LEU A 80 3.57 -8.45 8.81
C LEU A 80 4.94 -8.78 8.21
N TRP A 81 5.99 -8.10 8.61
CA TRP A 81 7.32 -8.28 8.03
C TRP A 81 8.21 -9.26 8.79
N LEU A 82 7.86 -9.67 10.03
CA LEU A 82 8.72 -10.52 10.85
C LEU A 82 8.08 -11.81 11.37
N TRP A 83 6.74 -11.92 11.42
CA TRP A 83 6.09 -13.17 11.84
C TRP A 83 6.33 -14.31 10.83
N PRO A 84 6.26 -15.57 11.26
CA PRO A 84 6.26 -16.72 10.36
C PRO A 84 5.21 -16.57 9.25
N ARG A 85 5.51 -17.11 8.07
CA ARG A 85 4.62 -17.04 6.89
C ARG A 85 3.20 -17.47 7.23
N GLU A 86 3.07 -18.60 7.88
CA GLU A 86 1.80 -19.24 8.21
C GLU A 86 0.94 -18.32 9.08
N ARG A 87 1.58 -17.70 10.09
CA ARG A 87 0.91 -16.78 11.00
C ARG A 87 0.43 -15.51 10.28
N VAL A 88 1.19 -14.99 9.32
CA VAL A 88 0.76 -13.83 8.52
C VAL A 88 -0.40 -14.20 7.62
N LEU A 89 -0.36 -15.36 6.96
CA LEU A 89 -1.42 -15.78 6.05
C LEU A 89 -2.73 -16.12 6.79
N GLN A 90 -2.67 -16.54 8.04
CA GLN A 90 -3.84 -16.76 8.91
C GLN A 90 -4.59 -15.45 9.28
N LEU A 91 -4.00 -14.28 9.03
CA LEU A 91 -4.69 -13.00 9.19
C LEU A 91 -5.77 -12.77 8.12
N VAL A 92 -5.65 -13.42 6.98
CA VAL A 92 -6.70 -13.43 5.96
C VAL A 92 -7.77 -14.43 6.38
N GLN A 93 -8.94 -13.93 6.77
CA GLN A 93 -10.04 -14.75 7.29
C GLN A 93 -11.12 -14.93 6.23
N GLY A 94 -11.57 -16.16 6.07
CA GLY A 94 -12.65 -16.51 5.14
C GLY A 94 -12.24 -16.52 3.66
N PRO A 95 -13.21 -16.77 2.77
CA PRO A 95 -12.97 -16.75 1.34
C PRO A 95 -12.69 -15.31 0.85
N VAL A 96 -11.71 -15.18 -0.05
CA VAL A 96 -11.43 -13.91 -0.73
C VAL A 96 -12.34 -13.81 -1.96
N ALA A 97 -13.21 -12.82 -1.98
CA ALA A 97 -14.08 -12.60 -3.13
C ALA A 97 -13.27 -12.30 -4.39
N GLY A 98 -13.64 -12.91 -5.52
CA GLY A 98 -12.95 -12.75 -6.80
C GLY A 98 -11.62 -13.53 -6.91
N GLU A 99 -11.28 -14.40 -5.94
CA GLU A 99 -10.03 -15.18 -5.98
C GLU A 99 -10.03 -16.21 -7.12
N GLU A 100 -11.18 -16.79 -7.42
CA GLU A 100 -11.33 -17.76 -8.53
C GLU A 100 -11.12 -17.08 -9.88
N GLU A 101 -11.72 -15.90 -10.09
CA GLU A 101 -11.56 -15.10 -11.29
C GLU A 101 -10.12 -14.63 -11.47
N LEU A 102 -9.47 -14.22 -10.37
CA LEU A 102 -8.05 -13.86 -10.39
C LEU A 102 -7.19 -15.08 -10.78
N ALA A 103 -7.43 -16.24 -10.17
CA ALA A 103 -6.71 -17.46 -10.48
C ALA A 103 -6.89 -17.88 -11.94
N ALA A 104 -8.11 -17.79 -12.47
CA ALA A 104 -8.40 -18.06 -13.88
C ALA A 104 -7.63 -17.11 -14.80
N ALA A 105 -7.62 -15.80 -14.50
CA ALA A 105 -6.89 -14.80 -15.27
C ALA A 105 -5.38 -15.05 -15.25
N VAL A 106 -4.80 -15.40 -14.10
CA VAL A 106 -3.37 -15.74 -13.99
C VAL A 106 -3.04 -16.99 -14.81
N ASN A 107 -3.90 -18.01 -14.78
CA ASN A 107 -3.71 -19.24 -15.55
C ASN A 107 -3.74 -19.02 -17.07
N CYS A 108 -4.44 -17.98 -17.55
CA CYS A 108 -4.43 -17.59 -18.97
C CYS A 108 -3.07 -17.02 -19.43
N LYS A 109 -2.14 -16.74 -18.53
CA LYS A 109 -0.79 -16.22 -18.79
C LYS A 109 -0.75 -14.95 -19.65
N GLN A 110 -1.78 -14.13 -19.58
CA GLN A 110 -1.83 -12.83 -20.29
C GLN A 110 -1.19 -11.69 -19.47
N GLY A 111 -0.75 -12.00 -18.23
CA GLY A 111 -0.36 -11.00 -17.25
C GLY A 111 -1.57 -10.39 -16.56
N VAL A 112 -1.45 -10.07 -15.29
CA VAL A 112 -2.54 -9.52 -14.47
C VAL A 112 -2.03 -8.30 -13.72
N ILE A 113 -2.87 -7.29 -13.54
CA ILE A 113 -2.55 -6.12 -12.72
C ILE A 113 -3.46 -6.12 -11.50
N LEU A 114 -2.86 -6.26 -10.32
CA LEU A 114 -3.52 -6.04 -9.04
C LEU A 114 -3.29 -4.59 -8.63
N ILE A 115 -4.37 -3.87 -8.38
CA ILE A 115 -4.33 -2.54 -7.79
C ILE A 115 -4.89 -2.60 -6.38
N THR A 116 -4.24 -1.91 -5.45
CA THR A 116 -4.72 -1.75 -4.09
C THR A 116 -4.52 -0.30 -3.65
N PRO A 117 -5.52 0.34 -3.01
CA PRO A 117 -5.31 1.66 -2.41
C PRO A 117 -4.52 1.51 -1.10
N HIS A 118 -3.93 2.62 -0.61
CA HIS A 118 -3.38 2.68 0.74
C HIS A 118 -4.50 2.72 1.79
N LEU A 119 -5.35 1.69 1.79
CA LEU A 119 -6.52 1.55 2.66
C LEU A 119 -6.43 0.24 3.43
N GLY A 120 -6.72 0.29 4.72
CA GLY A 120 -6.68 -0.89 5.58
C GLY A 120 -5.30 -1.56 5.62
N ALA A 121 -5.27 -2.88 5.66
CA ALA A 121 -4.05 -3.69 5.74
C ALA A 121 -3.44 -4.00 4.36
N TRP A 122 -3.27 -3.00 3.50
CA TRP A 122 -2.75 -3.16 2.13
C TRP A 122 -1.38 -3.85 2.04
N GLU A 123 -0.53 -3.72 3.05
CA GLU A 123 0.74 -4.49 3.14
C GLU A 123 0.47 -6.01 3.24
N LEU A 124 -0.60 -6.41 3.93
CA LEU A 124 -1.01 -7.82 4.00
C LEU A 124 -1.42 -8.34 2.63
N ALA A 125 -2.16 -7.56 1.84
CA ALA A 125 -2.55 -7.94 0.48
C ALA A 125 -1.33 -8.25 -0.40
N GLY A 126 -0.30 -7.39 -0.37
CA GLY A 126 0.96 -7.63 -1.07
C GLY A 126 1.65 -8.93 -0.67
N LEU A 127 1.69 -9.24 0.62
CA LEU A 127 2.27 -10.48 1.15
C LEU A 127 1.42 -11.72 0.78
N TYR A 128 0.10 -11.61 0.89
CA TYR A 128 -0.83 -12.68 0.56
C TYR A 128 -0.70 -13.11 -0.91
N TYR A 129 -0.79 -12.16 -1.84
CA TYR A 129 -0.69 -12.46 -3.27
C TYR A 129 0.73 -12.88 -3.68
N SER A 130 1.77 -12.29 -3.09
CA SER A 130 3.16 -12.74 -3.31
C SER A 130 3.40 -14.19 -2.89
N SER A 131 2.63 -14.69 -1.92
CA SER A 131 2.75 -16.07 -1.46
C SER A 131 2.10 -17.09 -2.41
N ARG A 132 1.25 -16.63 -3.34
CA ARG A 132 0.45 -17.45 -4.26
C ARG A 132 0.88 -17.33 -5.71
N TYR A 133 1.35 -16.14 -6.11
CA TYR A 133 1.65 -15.83 -7.50
C TYR A 133 3.03 -15.17 -7.63
N PRO A 134 3.74 -15.33 -8.77
CA PRO A 134 4.87 -14.48 -9.11
C PRO A 134 4.40 -13.03 -9.21
N LEU A 135 4.67 -12.23 -8.18
CA LEU A 135 4.19 -10.86 -8.05
C LEU A 135 5.35 -9.87 -8.10
N THR A 136 5.28 -8.91 -9.02
CA THR A 136 6.20 -7.77 -9.09
C THR A 136 5.52 -6.52 -8.55
N ILE A 137 6.03 -5.97 -7.44
CA ILE A 137 5.44 -4.86 -6.70
C ILE A 137 6.22 -3.58 -7.00
N LEU A 138 5.52 -2.57 -7.50
CA LEU A 138 6.08 -1.23 -7.67
C LEU A 138 6.09 -0.47 -6.34
N TYR A 139 7.23 0.10 -5.95
CA TYR A 139 7.31 0.91 -4.75
C TYR A 139 8.10 2.21 -4.99
N ARG A 140 7.77 3.25 -4.25
CA ARG A 140 8.52 4.49 -4.24
C ARG A 140 9.67 4.40 -3.23
N PRO A 141 10.94 4.59 -3.65
CA PRO A 141 12.07 4.64 -2.74
C PRO A 141 11.91 5.69 -1.65
N SER A 142 12.24 5.31 -0.42
CA SER A 142 12.13 6.19 0.74
C SER A 142 13.29 7.18 0.80
N ARG A 143 12.99 8.46 1.01
CA ARG A 143 14.01 9.48 1.29
C ARG A 143 14.73 9.29 2.64
N LEU A 144 14.22 8.38 3.48
CA LEU A 144 14.75 8.11 4.81
C LEU A 144 15.78 6.97 4.83
N GLY A 145 16.18 6.42 3.67
CA GLY A 145 17.14 5.32 3.59
C GLY A 145 16.58 3.98 4.12
N LEU A 146 15.27 3.79 4.06
CA LEU A 146 14.58 2.59 4.54
C LEU A 146 14.39 1.51 3.47
N ASP A 147 14.90 1.75 2.27
CA ASP A 147 14.62 0.90 1.10
C ASP A 147 14.95 -0.56 1.32
N ALA A 148 16.10 -0.87 1.93
CA ALA A 148 16.51 -2.24 2.19
C ALA A 148 15.51 -2.97 3.13
N ILE A 149 15.01 -2.28 4.16
CA ILE A 149 14.04 -2.83 5.11
C ILE A 149 12.70 -3.05 4.42
N THR A 150 12.21 -2.05 3.68
CA THR A 150 10.94 -2.10 2.95
C THR A 150 10.96 -3.22 1.90
N ARG A 151 12.00 -3.26 1.07
CA ARG A 151 12.14 -4.32 0.04
C ARG A 151 12.19 -5.71 0.65
N ARG A 152 12.94 -5.88 1.74
CA ARG A 152 13.01 -7.16 2.46
C ARG A 152 11.65 -7.52 3.07
N GLY A 153 10.95 -6.57 3.70
CA GLY A 153 9.63 -6.79 4.31
C GLY A 153 8.58 -7.20 3.28
N ARG A 154 8.43 -6.42 2.22
CA ARG A 154 7.44 -6.67 1.16
C ARG A 154 7.76 -7.88 0.30
N GLY A 155 9.05 -8.14 0.03
CA GLY A 155 9.48 -9.26 -0.80
C GLY A 155 9.59 -10.60 -0.07
N ARG A 156 9.38 -10.64 1.25
CA ARG A 156 9.70 -11.81 2.10
C ARG A 156 8.91 -13.08 1.79
N LEU A 157 7.76 -12.97 1.15
CA LEU A 157 6.92 -14.12 0.77
C LEU A 157 6.98 -14.43 -0.74
N GLY A 158 8.00 -13.96 -1.44
CA GLY A 158 8.26 -14.27 -2.85
C GLY A 158 8.05 -13.12 -3.81
N GLY A 159 7.54 -11.96 -3.35
CA GLY A 159 7.33 -10.79 -4.20
C GLY A 159 8.64 -10.13 -4.64
N GLN A 160 8.75 -9.76 -5.89
CA GLN A 160 9.82 -8.92 -6.43
C GLN A 160 9.46 -7.46 -6.25
N VAL A 161 10.20 -6.73 -5.41
CA VAL A 161 9.93 -5.31 -5.13
C VAL A 161 10.86 -4.45 -5.99
N VAL A 162 10.27 -3.63 -6.88
CA VAL A 162 11.00 -2.79 -7.84
C VAL A 162 10.72 -1.31 -7.61
N ALA A 163 11.75 -0.49 -7.81
CA ALA A 163 11.64 0.95 -7.59
C ALA A 163 10.84 1.64 -8.71
N THR A 164 10.30 2.81 -8.40
CA THR A 164 9.63 3.69 -9.36
C THR A 164 10.65 4.46 -10.20
N ASP A 165 11.41 3.71 -11.04
CA ASP A 165 12.40 4.23 -11.98
C ASP A 165 12.31 3.46 -13.32
N ALA A 166 13.17 3.80 -14.28
CA ALA A 166 13.20 3.14 -15.59
C ALA A 166 13.45 1.62 -15.47
N GLY A 167 14.30 1.20 -14.50
CA GLY A 167 14.57 -0.21 -14.24
C GLY A 167 13.34 -0.95 -13.73
N GLY A 168 12.62 -0.35 -12.78
CA GLY A 168 11.37 -0.90 -12.24
C GLY A 168 10.27 -0.97 -13.30
N LEU A 169 10.11 0.08 -14.12
CA LEU A 169 9.16 0.04 -15.24
C LEU A 169 9.48 -1.09 -16.22
N ARG A 170 10.76 -1.27 -16.57
CA ARG A 170 11.21 -2.38 -17.40
C ARG A 170 10.89 -3.74 -16.77
N ALA A 171 11.09 -3.88 -15.45
CA ALA A 171 10.77 -5.11 -14.74
C ALA A 171 9.27 -5.43 -14.77
N LEU A 172 8.38 -4.42 -14.59
CA LEU A 172 6.94 -4.58 -14.74
C LEU A 172 6.56 -5.09 -16.14
N LEU A 173 7.14 -4.50 -17.20
CA LEU A 173 6.87 -4.92 -18.57
C LEU A 173 7.33 -6.36 -18.84
N ILE A 174 8.47 -6.77 -18.28
CA ILE A 174 8.98 -8.14 -18.39
C ILE A 174 8.03 -9.11 -17.67
N ALA A 175 7.59 -8.77 -16.45
CA ALA A 175 6.66 -9.60 -15.66
C ALA A 175 5.33 -9.80 -16.43
N LEU A 176 4.71 -8.73 -16.97
CA LEU A 176 3.50 -8.86 -17.78
C LEU A 176 3.69 -9.78 -19.00
N ARG A 177 4.81 -9.64 -19.73
CA ARG A 177 5.11 -10.49 -20.89
C ARG A 177 5.30 -11.97 -20.52
N ARG A 178 5.66 -12.25 -19.26
CA ARG A 178 5.78 -13.62 -18.74
C ARG A 178 4.46 -14.18 -18.23
N GLY A 179 3.38 -13.39 -18.30
CA GLY A 179 2.09 -13.77 -17.73
C GLY A 179 2.03 -13.71 -16.20
N GLU A 180 2.93 -12.94 -15.58
CA GLU A 180 3.02 -12.75 -14.12
C GLU A 180 2.09 -11.64 -13.63
N VAL A 181 2.00 -11.48 -12.31
CA VAL A 181 1.12 -10.50 -11.66
C VAL A 181 1.91 -9.24 -11.31
N LEU A 182 1.32 -8.08 -11.53
CA LEU A 182 1.83 -6.79 -11.04
C LEU A 182 1.05 -6.33 -9.83
N GLY A 183 1.72 -5.74 -8.84
CA GLY A 183 1.12 -5.04 -7.71
C GLY A 183 1.42 -3.54 -7.79
N ILE A 184 0.39 -2.71 -7.92
CA ILE A 184 0.52 -1.26 -8.04
C ILE A 184 -0.47 -0.57 -7.11
N LEU A 185 -0.01 0.44 -6.36
CA LEU A 185 -0.84 1.32 -5.56
C LEU A 185 -1.00 2.66 -6.30
N PRO A 186 -2.10 2.85 -7.07
CA PRO A 186 -2.23 3.98 -7.99
C PRO A 186 -2.81 5.26 -7.36
N ASP A 187 -3.15 5.24 -6.08
CA ASP A 187 -3.84 6.30 -5.35
C ASP A 187 -2.89 7.40 -4.81
N GLN A 188 -1.60 7.28 -5.04
CA GLN A 188 -0.62 8.33 -4.73
C GLN A 188 0.05 8.85 -6.00
N ASP A 189 0.24 10.17 -6.03
CA ASP A 189 0.99 10.80 -7.12
C ASP A 189 2.48 10.43 -7.03
N ILE A 190 2.95 9.72 -8.05
CA ILE A 190 4.35 9.34 -8.23
C ILE A 190 5.02 10.27 -9.27
N SER A 191 4.68 11.55 -9.27
CA SER A 191 5.27 12.53 -10.16
C SER A 191 6.80 12.51 -10.09
N GLY A 192 7.43 12.34 -11.23
CA GLY A 192 8.89 12.19 -11.38
C GLY A 192 9.33 10.81 -11.89
N ILE A 193 8.40 9.89 -12.18
CA ILE A 193 8.71 8.64 -12.84
C ILE A 193 8.40 8.76 -14.33
N GLY A 194 9.42 9.04 -15.13
CA GLY A 194 9.31 9.24 -16.56
C GLY A 194 8.45 10.45 -16.92
N ASP A 195 8.25 10.69 -18.21
CA ASP A 195 7.30 11.69 -18.75
C ASP A 195 5.84 11.24 -18.56
N GLY A 196 5.52 10.76 -17.35
CA GLY A 196 4.21 10.25 -17.00
C GLY A 196 3.17 11.37 -17.06
N GLU A 197 2.44 11.42 -18.19
CA GLU A 197 1.25 12.26 -18.30
C GLU A 197 0.34 11.97 -17.11
N ARG A 198 0.04 13.01 -16.35
CA ARG A 198 -1.01 13.00 -15.35
C ARG A 198 -2.31 13.39 -16.02
N LEU A 199 -3.35 12.65 -15.72
CA LEU A 199 -4.70 13.12 -15.97
C LEU A 199 -5.23 13.73 -14.69
N PHE A 200 -5.84 14.90 -14.83
CA PHE A 200 -6.61 15.50 -13.75
C PHE A 200 -8.05 15.05 -13.89
N VAL A 201 -8.49 14.22 -12.93
CA VAL A 201 -9.86 13.69 -12.91
C VAL A 201 -10.59 14.15 -11.65
N PRO A 202 -11.93 14.29 -11.68
CA PRO A 202 -12.68 14.65 -10.49
C PRO A 202 -12.56 13.57 -9.41
N PHE A 203 -12.16 13.97 -8.21
CA PHE A 203 -12.14 13.12 -7.01
C PHE A 203 -12.69 13.96 -5.86
N PHE A 204 -13.82 13.54 -5.28
CA PHE A 204 -14.58 14.33 -4.31
C PHE A 204 -14.86 15.78 -4.78
N GLY A 205 -15.21 15.94 -6.05
CA GLY A 205 -15.49 17.27 -6.63
C GLY A 205 -14.25 18.14 -6.94
N MET A 206 -13.04 17.67 -6.60
CA MET A 206 -11.78 18.36 -6.85
C MET A 206 -10.99 17.69 -7.97
N ALA A 207 -10.27 18.47 -8.78
CA ALA A 207 -9.37 17.94 -9.79
C ALA A 207 -8.15 17.29 -9.11
N ALA A 208 -8.04 15.96 -9.18
CA ALA A 208 -6.94 15.19 -8.61
C ALA A 208 -6.02 14.64 -9.71
N GLY A 209 -4.71 14.86 -9.54
CA GLY A 209 -3.70 14.29 -10.42
C GLY A 209 -3.68 12.76 -10.28
N THR A 210 -4.03 12.05 -11.35
CA THR A 210 -4.19 10.60 -11.36
C THR A 210 -3.15 9.94 -12.24
N MET A 211 -2.51 8.90 -11.73
CA MET A 211 -1.52 8.10 -12.44
C MET A 211 -2.16 7.36 -13.62
N THR A 212 -1.54 7.46 -14.81
CA THR A 212 -2.00 6.74 -16.02
C THR A 212 -1.29 5.41 -16.25
N LEU A 213 -0.31 5.05 -15.43
CA LEU A 213 0.53 3.86 -15.63
C LEU A 213 -0.30 2.58 -15.73
N VAL A 214 -1.26 2.38 -14.81
CA VAL A 214 -2.12 1.19 -14.79
C VAL A 214 -2.91 1.06 -16.08
N SER A 215 -3.61 2.11 -16.49
CA SER A 215 -4.42 2.13 -17.73
C SER A 215 -3.57 1.88 -18.97
N ARG A 216 -2.38 2.49 -19.06
CA ARG A 216 -1.46 2.30 -20.18
C ARG A 216 -0.93 0.87 -20.25
N LEU A 217 -0.57 0.26 -19.11
CA LEU A 217 -0.13 -1.13 -19.05
C LEU A 217 -1.27 -2.09 -19.42
N ALA A 218 -2.46 -1.89 -18.85
CA ALA A 218 -3.64 -2.71 -19.13
C ALA A 218 -4.00 -2.69 -20.62
N LEU A 219 -4.14 -1.50 -21.22
CA LEU A 219 -4.48 -1.35 -22.63
C LEU A 219 -3.40 -1.94 -23.56
N LYS A 220 -2.12 -1.65 -23.29
CA LYS A 220 -1.02 -2.10 -24.16
C LYS A 220 -0.84 -3.62 -24.14
N HIS A 221 -1.12 -4.28 -23.04
CA HIS A 221 -0.89 -5.72 -22.85
C HIS A 221 -2.19 -6.53 -22.80
N ASN A 222 -3.36 -5.88 -22.95
CA ASN A 222 -4.67 -6.50 -22.76
C ASN A 222 -4.76 -7.27 -21.43
N ALA A 223 -4.14 -6.69 -20.37
CA ALA A 223 -4.04 -7.32 -19.07
C ALA A 223 -5.26 -6.98 -18.22
N PRO A 224 -5.96 -7.95 -17.64
CA PRO A 224 -7.06 -7.70 -16.72
C PRO A 224 -6.57 -7.00 -15.46
N VAL A 225 -7.42 -6.12 -14.91
CA VAL A 225 -7.13 -5.34 -13.70
C VAL A 225 -8.08 -5.77 -12.60
N PHE A 226 -7.53 -6.17 -11.46
CA PHE A 226 -8.29 -6.52 -10.26
C PHE A 226 -8.02 -5.49 -9.17
N LEU A 227 -9.08 -5.03 -8.49
CA LEU A 227 -9.00 -4.18 -7.32
C LEU A 227 -9.07 -5.05 -6.06
N THR A 228 -8.15 -4.84 -5.13
CA THR A 228 -8.15 -5.50 -3.82
C THR A 228 -8.08 -4.47 -2.69
N TRP A 229 -8.81 -4.69 -1.60
CA TRP A 229 -8.84 -3.82 -0.40
C TRP A 229 -9.08 -4.63 0.86
#